data_c3f1c2dfc8cb0ae6c260cd23bde6d82b
#
_entry.id   c3f1c2dfc8cb0ae6c260cd23bde6d82b
#
_cell.length_a   1.000
_cell.length_b   1.000
_cell.length_c   1.000
_cell.angle_alpha   90.00
_cell.angle_beta   90.00
_cell.angle_gamma   90.00
#
_symmetry.space_group_name_H-M   'P 1'
#
loop_
_entity.id
_entity.type
_entity.pdbx_description
1 polymer ?
#
loop_
_entity_poly.entity_id
_entity_poly.type
_entity_poly.pdbx_seq_one_letter_code
_entity_poly.pdbx_strand_id
1 'polypeptide(L)'
;MGTSTEALVRLIFESCAELSRRTGRSVSPDGHLVGSLGEIYAAQELDLTLEKASNAGFDATDTHGTRVEIKTTTRSSISLSAEGTLAKRLVVVQLDRDSGKPSIVYDGSASGAWALAGPAAKNGQRRLSLTKLLNRN
;
A
#
# COMPACT_ATOMS: atom_id res chain seq x y z
N MET A 1 -10.00 -20.44 -13.55
CA MET A 1 -9.19 -20.66 -12.49
C MET A 1 -7.76 -20.29 -12.72
N GLY A 2 -7.19 -19.32 -12.62
CA GLY A 2 -5.80 -18.96 -12.67
C GLY A 2 -5.23 -18.85 -11.28
N THR A 3 -3.97 -18.50 -11.21
CA THR A 3 -3.28 -18.25 -9.96
C THR A 3 -3.81 -16.96 -9.36
N SER A 4 -4.09 -16.97 -8.07
CA SER A 4 -4.61 -15.78 -7.39
C SER A 4 -3.56 -14.67 -7.32
N THR A 5 -4.03 -13.44 -7.16
CA THR A 5 -3.14 -12.30 -6.96
C THR A 5 -2.24 -12.52 -5.74
N GLU A 6 -2.81 -12.98 -4.64
CA GLU A 6 -2.00 -13.27 -3.45
C GLU A 6 -0.89 -14.26 -3.73
N ALA A 7 -1.20 -15.35 -4.46
CA ALA A 7 -0.20 -16.36 -4.78
C ALA A 7 0.93 -15.78 -5.65
N LEU A 8 0.58 -14.93 -6.61
CA LEU A 8 1.60 -14.29 -7.45
C LEU A 8 2.49 -13.34 -6.65
N VAL A 9 1.91 -12.56 -5.75
CA VAL A 9 2.68 -11.66 -4.88
C VAL A 9 3.65 -12.47 -4.02
N ARG A 10 3.17 -13.55 -3.43
CA ARG A 10 4.00 -14.42 -2.60
C ARG A 10 5.14 -15.03 -3.41
N LEU A 11 4.85 -15.43 -4.64
CA LEU A 11 5.88 -16.02 -5.52
C LEU A 11 7.02 -15.01 -5.80
N ILE A 12 6.69 -13.74 -6.00
CA ILE A 12 7.70 -12.71 -6.20
C ILE A 12 8.61 -12.60 -4.97
N PHE A 13 8.02 -12.56 -3.78
CA PHE A 13 8.79 -12.45 -2.54
C PHE A 13 9.64 -13.71 -2.30
N GLU A 14 9.07 -14.89 -2.55
CA GLU A 14 9.80 -16.14 -2.40
C GLU A 14 10.98 -16.21 -3.36
N SER A 15 10.79 -15.75 -4.60
CA SER A 15 11.87 -15.72 -5.59
C SER A 15 12.98 -14.78 -5.16
N CYS A 16 12.65 -13.62 -4.63
CA CYS A 16 13.64 -12.67 -4.12
C CYS A 16 14.43 -13.28 -2.95
N ALA A 17 13.73 -13.94 -2.03
CA ALA A 17 14.38 -14.58 -0.89
C ALA A 17 15.34 -15.67 -1.34
N GLU A 18 14.93 -16.48 -2.33
CA GLU A 18 15.78 -17.54 -2.85
C GLU A 18 17.02 -16.98 -3.55
N LEU A 19 16.85 -15.92 -4.34
CA LEU A 19 17.98 -15.28 -4.99
C LEU A 19 18.94 -14.67 -3.99
N SER A 20 18.40 -14.07 -2.90
CA SER A 20 19.25 -13.53 -1.83
C SER A 20 20.06 -14.63 -1.18
N ARG A 21 19.44 -15.79 -0.94
CA ARG A 21 20.12 -16.91 -0.31
C ARG A 21 21.23 -17.48 -1.21
N ARG A 22 20.96 -17.59 -2.51
CA ARG A 22 21.93 -18.18 -3.45
C ARG A 22 23.13 -17.27 -3.70
N THR A 23 22.92 -15.97 -3.67
CA THR A 23 23.96 -15.01 -4.07
C THR A 23 24.65 -14.33 -2.91
N GLY A 24 24.10 -14.41 -1.71
CA GLY A 24 24.59 -13.63 -0.57
C GLY A 24 24.31 -12.14 -0.67
N ARG A 25 23.56 -11.71 -1.70
CA ARG A 25 23.20 -10.31 -1.90
C ARG A 25 21.76 -10.10 -1.45
N SER A 26 21.45 -8.88 -1.01
CA SER A 26 20.09 -8.52 -0.68
C SER A 26 19.29 -8.29 -1.97
N VAL A 27 18.32 -9.13 -2.23
CA VAL A 27 17.42 -9.02 -3.37
C VAL A 27 16.01 -8.88 -2.80
N SER A 28 15.37 -7.74 -3.05
CA SER A 28 14.01 -7.51 -2.52
C SER A 28 13.23 -6.63 -3.49
N PRO A 29 11.89 -6.71 -3.47
CA PRO A 29 11.08 -5.80 -4.28
C PRO A 29 11.30 -4.35 -3.84
N ASP A 30 11.43 -3.45 -4.79
CA ASP A 30 11.56 -2.03 -4.49
C ASP A 30 10.19 -1.40 -4.22
N GLY A 31 10.20 -0.12 -3.80
CA GLY A 31 8.98 0.58 -3.43
C GLY A 31 7.97 0.71 -4.56
N HIS A 32 8.45 0.86 -5.80
CA HIS A 32 7.57 0.98 -6.95
C HIS A 32 6.81 -0.34 -7.20
N LEU A 33 7.52 -1.46 -7.16
CA LEU A 33 6.90 -2.77 -7.33
C LEU A 33 5.95 -3.07 -6.18
N VAL A 34 6.38 -2.80 -4.94
CA VAL A 34 5.54 -3.01 -3.76
C VAL A 34 4.24 -2.21 -3.89
N GLY A 35 4.34 -0.94 -4.29
CA GLY A 35 3.16 -0.11 -4.49
C GLY A 35 2.20 -0.68 -5.52
N SER A 36 2.73 -1.11 -6.67
CA SER A 36 1.90 -1.70 -7.71
C SER A 36 1.18 -2.96 -7.25
N LEU A 37 1.90 -3.82 -6.53
CA LEU A 37 1.32 -5.07 -6.02
C LEU A 37 0.17 -4.79 -5.04
N GLY A 38 0.35 -3.82 -4.16
CA GLY A 38 -0.69 -3.46 -3.20
C GLY A 38 -1.91 -2.86 -3.88
N GLU A 39 -1.71 -2.03 -4.88
CA GLU A 39 -2.82 -1.44 -5.63
C GLU A 39 -3.67 -2.51 -6.32
N ILE A 40 -3.00 -3.48 -6.96
CA ILE A 40 -3.70 -4.57 -7.64
C ILE A 40 -4.50 -5.40 -6.63
N TYR A 41 -3.86 -5.74 -5.50
CA TYR A 41 -4.52 -6.53 -4.47
C TYR A 41 -5.74 -5.79 -3.90
N ALA A 42 -5.58 -4.52 -3.54
CA ALA A 42 -6.68 -3.72 -3.00
C ALA A 42 -7.83 -3.60 -3.99
N ALA A 43 -7.52 -3.38 -5.27
CA ALA A 43 -8.55 -3.24 -6.29
C ALA A 43 -9.40 -4.50 -6.40
N GLN A 44 -8.78 -5.67 -6.34
CA GLN A 44 -9.51 -6.92 -6.43
C GLN A 44 -10.33 -7.20 -5.16
N GLU A 45 -9.74 -6.94 -4.01
CA GLU A 45 -10.42 -7.24 -2.74
C GLU A 45 -11.56 -6.29 -2.42
N LEU A 46 -11.45 -5.03 -2.85
CA LEU A 46 -12.42 -4.01 -2.49
C LEU A 46 -13.23 -3.49 -3.67
N ASP A 47 -13.12 -4.17 -4.81
CA ASP A 47 -13.86 -3.80 -6.01
C ASP A 47 -13.60 -2.35 -6.43
N LEU A 48 -12.32 -2.02 -6.56
CA LEU A 48 -11.89 -0.70 -7.00
C LEU A 48 -11.47 -0.74 -8.46
N THR A 49 -11.62 0.39 -9.14
CA THR A 49 -11.14 0.56 -10.51
C THR A 49 -9.87 1.41 -10.44
N LEU A 50 -8.75 0.81 -10.81
CA LEU A 50 -7.46 1.50 -10.77
C LEU A 50 -7.40 2.57 -11.85
N GLU A 51 -6.84 3.72 -11.51
CA GLU A 51 -6.55 4.76 -12.48
C GLU A 51 -5.24 4.45 -13.19
N LYS A 52 -5.00 5.13 -14.31
CA LYS A 52 -3.73 4.99 -15.00
C LYS A 52 -2.62 5.53 -14.12
N ALA A 53 -1.44 4.94 -14.23
CA ALA A 53 -0.31 5.22 -13.35
C ALA A 53 0.09 6.70 -13.29
N SER A 54 -0.22 7.48 -14.31
CA SER A 54 0.17 8.88 -14.35
C SER A 54 -0.83 9.85 -13.74
N ASN A 55 -1.98 9.36 -13.27
CA ASN A 55 -2.97 10.25 -12.67
C ASN A 55 -2.50 10.76 -11.32
N ALA A 56 -2.64 12.07 -11.12
CA ALA A 56 -2.24 12.71 -9.89
C ALA A 56 -3.40 12.77 -8.91
N GLY A 57 -3.10 12.59 -7.64
CA GLY A 57 -4.04 12.86 -6.57
C GLY A 57 -4.83 11.68 -6.06
N PHE A 58 -4.93 10.59 -6.82
CA PHE A 58 -5.61 9.39 -6.34
C PHE A 58 -5.26 8.19 -7.22
N ASP A 59 -5.45 6.99 -6.66
CA ASP A 59 -5.02 5.74 -7.31
C ASP A 59 -6.17 4.96 -7.92
N ALA A 60 -7.38 5.14 -7.41
CA ALA A 60 -8.53 4.34 -7.84
C ALA A 60 -9.83 5.04 -7.51
N THR A 61 -10.93 4.48 -8.03
CA THR A 61 -12.28 4.89 -7.64
C THR A 61 -13.05 3.65 -7.21
N ASP A 62 -13.95 3.82 -6.23
CA ASP A 62 -14.79 2.72 -5.79
C ASP A 62 -16.10 2.69 -6.57
N THR A 63 -17.00 1.77 -6.22
CA THR A 63 -18.26 1.60 -6.94
C THR A 63 -19.22 2.78 -6.79
N HIS A 64 -18.96 3.67 -5.82
CA HIS A 64 -19.75 4.90 -5.63
C HIS A 64 -19.10 6.11 -6.27
N GLY A 65 -17.98 5.92 -6.98
CA GLY A 65 -17.26 7.02 -7.58
C GLY A 65 -16.35 7.77 -6.61
N THR A 66 -16.20 7.30 -5.38
CA THR A 66 -15.30 7.91 -4.41
C THR A 66 -13.85 7.64 -4.81
N ARG A 67 -13.04 8.68 -4.79
CA ARG A 67 -11.61 8.56 -5.10
C ARG A 67 -10.87 7.94 -3.92
N VAL A 68 -9.98 7.03 -4.23
CA VAL A 68 -9.28 6.21 -3.24
C VAL A 68 -7.78 6.37 -3.43
N GLU A 69 -7.08 6.59 -2.32
CA GLU A 69 -5.63 6.51 -2.30
C GLU A 69 -5.24 5.16 -1.70
N ILE A 70 -4.27 4.48 -2.29
CA ILE A 70 -3.81 3.18 -1.83
C ILE A 70 -2.35 3.31 -1.43
N LYS A 71 -2.05 3.00 -0.18
CA LYS A 71 -0.68 2.98 0.34
C LYS A 71 -0.30 1.55 0.65
N THR A 72 0.90 1.15 0.24
CA THR A 72 1.39 -0.20 0.45
C THR A 72 2.73 -0.14 1.18
N THR A 73 2.91 -1.02 2.14
CA THR A 73 4.16 -1.07 2.90
C THR A 73 4.51 -2.51 3.23
N THR A 74 5.82 -2.78 3.29
CA THR A 74 6.34 -4.03 3.85
C THR A 74 6.81 -3.81 5.28
N ARG A 75 6.62 -2.59 5.81
CA ARG A 75 7.09 -2.19 7.13
C ARG A 75 5.91 -1.89 8.05
N SER A 76 6.17 -1.17 9.12
CA SER A 76 5.16 -0.87 10.14
C SER A 76 4.62 0.55 10.05
N SER A 77 4.94 1.28 8.99
CA SER A 77 4.47 2.65 8.82
C SER A 77 4.31 2.99 7.35
N ILE A 78 3.54 4.04 7.11
CA ILE A 78 3.34 4.62 5.78
C ILE A 78 3.69 6.10 5.84
N SER A 79 3.86 6.71 4.66
CA SER A 79 4.05 8.15 4.54
C SER A 79 2.88 8.74 3.78
N LEU A 80 2.29 9.79 4.34
CA LEU A 80 1.19 10.50 3.71
C LEU A 80 1.71 11.81 3.13
N SER A 81 1.24 12.16 1.94
CA SER A 81 1.65 13.39 1.28
C SER A 81 1.04 14.61 1.95
N ALA A 82 1.84 15.69 2.10
CA ALA A 82 1.35 16.95 2.62
C ALA A 82 0.41 17.65 1.63
N GLU A 83 0.63 17.42 0.35
CA GLU A 83 -0.28 17.95 -0.66
C GLU A 83 -1.61 17.25 -0.50
N GLY A 84 -2.64 17.99 -0.28
CA GLY A 84 -3.96 17.40 -0.11
C GLY A 84 -4.27 16.45 -1.25
N THR A 85 -4.52 15.21 -0.92
CA THR A 85 -4.94 14.25 -1.91
C THR A 85 -6.40 14.56 -2.30
N LEU A 86 -6.74 14.27 -3.55
CA LEU A 86 -8.11 14.34 -4.01
C LEU A 86 -8.94 13.18 -3.48
N ALA A 87 -8.29 12.19 -2.90
CA ALA A 87 -8.98 11.00 -2.40
C ALA A 87 -9.59 11.26 -1.03
N LYS A 88 -10.82 10.79 -0.85
CA LYS A 88 -11.51 10.84 0.44
C LYS A 88 -11.33 9.55 1.22
N ARG A 89 -11.05 8.46 0.52
CA ARG A 89 -10.89 7.13 1.11
C ARG A 89 -9.43 6.72 1.01
N LEU A 90 -8.90 6.17 2.09
CA LEU A 90 -7.54 5.64 2.13
C LEU A 90 -7.60 4.16 2.41
N VAL A 91 -6.90 3.39 1.61
CA VAL A 91 -6.71 1.95 1.83
C VAL A 91 -5.24 1.72 2.05
N VAL A 92 -4.90 1.00 3.11
CA VAL A 92 -3.51 0.64 3.41
C VAL A 92 -3.36 -0.86 3.32
N VAL A 93 -2.44 -1.30 2.48
CA VAL A 93 -2.11 -2.70 2.29
C VAL A 93 -0.73 -2.95 2.90
N GLN A 94 -0.64 -3.99 3.71
CA GLN A 94 0.65 -4.44 4.22
C GLN A 94 1.00 -5.76 3.56
N LEU A 95 2.21 -5.84 3.01
CA LEU A 95 2.75 -7.09 2.48
C LEU A 95 3.75 -7.60 3.51
N ASP A 96 3.61 -8.86 3.91
CA ASP A 96 4.60 -9.46 4.80
C ASP A 96 5.96 -9.44 4.09
N ARG A 97 6.98 -8.91 4.76
CA ARG A 97 8.27 -8.68 4.10
C ARG A 97 9.00 -9.96 3.74
N ASP A 98 8.64 -11.08 4.35
CA ASP A 98 9.29 -12.36 4.05
C ASP A 98 8.48 -13.18 3.05
N SER A 99 7.17 -13.30 3.27
CA SER A 99 6.30 -14.14 2.43
C SER A 99 5.56 -13.38 1.35
N GLY A 100 5.46 -12.06 1.49
CA GLY A 100 4.66 -11.24 0.58
C GLY A 100 3.17 -11.34 0.81
N LYS A 101 2.73 -12.06 1.85
CA LYS A 101 1.29 -12.21 2.10
C LYS A 101 0.65 -10.85 2.30
N PRO A 102 -0.34 -10.48 1.46
CA PRO A 102 -0.99 -9.18 1.58
C PRO A 102 -2.13 -9.18 2.58
N SER A 103 -2.33 -8.04 3.23
CA SER A 103 -3.51 -7.83 4.08
C SER A 103 -3.89 -6.36 4.03
N ILE A 104 -5.20 -6.10 4.09
CA ILE A 104 -5.71 -4.74 4.18
C ILE A 104 -5.78 -4.39 5.65
N VAL A 105 -4.94 -3.44 6.08
CA VAL A 105 -4.83 -3.07 7.49
C VAL A 105 -5.61 -1.81 7.82
N TYR A 106 -6.05 -1.07 6.81
CA TYR A 106 -6.89 0.11 7.02
C TYR A 106 -7.71 0.36 5.77
N ASP A 107 -8.97 0.71 5.96
CA ASP A 107 -9.86 1.12 4.88
C ASP A 107 -10.83 2.12 5.50
N GLY A 108 -10.61 3.39 5.23
CA GLY A 108 -11.43 4.41 5.86
C GLY A 108 -11.12 5.82 5.37
N SER A 109 -11.46 6.79 6.19
CA SER A 109 -11.31 8.20 5.86
C SER A 109 -9.85 8.59 5.69
N ALA A 110 -9.54 9.22 4.56
CA ALA A 110 -8.21 9.75 4.32
C ALA A 110 -7.90 10.91 5.29
N SER A 111 -8.88 11.78 5.54
CA SER A 111 -8.67 12.88 6.48
C SER A 111 -8.51 12.39 7.92
N GLY A 112 -9.20 11.31 8.28
CA GLY A 112 -9.04 10.70 9.59
C GLY A 112 -7.64 10.16 9.80
N ALA A 113 -7.09 9.51 8.78
CA ALA A 113 -5.71 9.02 8.85
C ALA A 113 -4.71 10.18 8.92
N TRP A 114 -4.93 11.21 8.10
CA TRP A 114 -4.07 12.39 8.10
C TRP A 114 -4.00 13.03 9.50
N ALA A 115 -5.14 13.08 10.20
CA ALA A 115 -5.20 13.68 11.53
C ALA A 115 -4.35 12.91 12.55
N LEU A 116 -4.09 11.62 12.32
CA LEU A 116 -3.29 10.79 13.21
C LEU A 116 -1.79 10.85 12.91
N ALA A 117 -1.41 11.41 11.75
CA ALA A 117 -0.03 11.37 11.29
C ALA A 117 0.88 12.28 12.12
N GLY A 118 2.16 11.94 12.14
CA GLY A 118 3.18 12.70 12.85
C GLY A 118 3.51 14.02 12.15
N PRO A 119 4.53 14.74 12.66
CA PRO A 119 4.87 16.05 12.10
C PRO A 119 5.40 15.94 10.68
N ALA A 120 5.24 17.02 9.92
CA ALA A 120 5.70 17.06 8.53
C ALA A 120 7.23 17.04 8.46
N ALA A 121 7.77 16.22 7.58
CA ALA A 121 9.19 16.22 7.24
C ALA A 121 9.49 17.38 6.29
N LYS A 122 10.77 17.55 5.92
CA LYS A 122 11.18 18.63 5.03
C LYS A 122 10.46 18.58 3.68
N ASN A 123 10.17 17.37 3.19
CA ASN A 123 9.46 17.21 1.93
C ASN A 123 7.94 17.31 2.09
N GLY A 124 7.46 17.64 3.28
CA GLY A 124 6.04 17.79 3.57
C GLY A 124 5.33 16.50 3.90
N GLN A 125 6.00 15.36 3.78
CA GLN A 125 5.37 14.08 4.09
C GLN A 125 5.27 13.87 5.59
N ARG A 126 4.22 13.18 6.03
CA ARG A 126 3.96 12.87 7.42
C ARG A 126 3.91 11.35 7.59
N ARG A 127 4.69 10.86 8.54
CA ARG A 127 4.72 9.43 8.82
C ARG A 127 3.57 9.02 9.72
N LEU A 128 3.01 7.85 9.46
CA LEU A 128 1.93 7.31 10.26
C LEU A 128 2.20 5.83 10.52
N SER A 129 2.26 5.47 11.80
CA SER A 129 2.47 4.07 12.16
C SER A 129 1.18 3.28 11.96
N LEU A 130 1.30 2.02 11.57
CA LEU A 130 0.15 1.14 11.41
C LEU A 130 -0.51 0.86 12.76
N THR A 131 0.29 0.77 13.84
CA THR A 131 -0.25 0.60 15.19
C THR A 131 -1.23 1.73 15.52
N LYS A 132 -0.86 2.95 15.19
CA LYS A 132 -1.71 4.11 15.46
C LYS A 132 -3.02 4.04 14.67
N LEU A 133 -2.94 3.62 13.41
CA LEU A 133 -4.15 3.42 12.59
C LEU A 133 -5.06 2.34 13.15
N LEU A 134 -4.49 1.22 13.58
CA LEU A 134 -5.27 0.09 14.07
C LEU A 134 -5.91 0.37 15.42
N ASN A 135 -5.34 1.26 16.21
CA ASN A 135 -5.82 1.57 17.57
C ASN A 135 -6.67 2.83 17.63
N ARG A 136 -7.16 3.32 16.50
CA ARG A 136 -7.86 4.59 16.48
C ARG A 136 -9.30 4.53 17.01
N ASN A 137 -9.83 3.38 17.28
CA ASN A 137 -11.21 3.26 17.81
C ASN A 137 -11.30 3.61 19.27
#